data_455d8531294762cbde72655af52f3ef7
#
_entry.id   455d8531294762cbde72655af52f3ef7
#
_cell.length_a   1.000
_cell.length_b   1.000
_cell.length_c   1.000
_cell.angle_alpha   90.00
_cell.angle_beta   90.00
_cell.angle_gamma   90.00
#
_symmetry.space_group_name_H-M   'P 1'
#
loop_
_entity.id
_entity.type
_entity.pdbx_description
1 polymer ?
#
loop_
_entity_poly.entity_id
_entity_poly.type
_entity_poly.pdbx_seq_one_letter_code
_entity_poly.pdbx_strand_id
1 'polypeptide(L)'
;MKESKIPFDRVMKPERELTREEKDTQEKFRRFLEHIRVKATDHFVYPPEILTVDEITIATVGNFSASVGKPKSRKTFNVCAIVAALLSGKKVLSYKAKLPQGKTKVLYVDTEQSRVHCHKVLDRILRLADLPTDNDNSQLDFLMLREFTPVERRNIIDMALEDEPSIGFVVIDGVRDLISDINSPGESVNIINDLMRWTNVYNIHIHTVLHLNKSDDNTRGHIGTELNNKAETVLKVVKNTLSPSISEVLPMITREREFDSFAFRINADGLPEKVDDYVNEEENVTLESITVSMHGKALATVFSENKTLAYGELIDSLKQEYGIIGFKRARTSFVGLVKLLTNVGVIVKEGKRYRYQPDKINHIKD
;
A
#
# COMPACT_ATOMS: atom_id res chain seq x y z
N MET A 1 -6.36 23.36 -20.38
CA MET A 1 -7.84 23.22 -20.44
C MET A 1 -8.48 24.28 -19.55
N LYS A 2 -9.43 25.08 -20.07
CA LYS A 2 -10.12 26.09 -19.27
C LYS A 2 -10.98 25.39 -18.21
N GLU A 3 -10.76 25.71 -16.93
CA GLU A 3 -11.61 25.30 -15.83
C GLU A 3 -13.07 25.56 -16.13
N SER A 4 -13.88 24.53 -16.30
CA SER A 4 -15.34 24.68 -16.33
C SER A 4 -15.82 24.84 -14.87
N LYS A 5 -15.82 26.07 -14.38
CA LYS A 5 -16.55 26.43 -13.16
C LYS A 5 -18.03 26.19 -13.42
N ILE A 6 -18.60 25.16 -12.82
CA ILE A 6 -20.04 24.91 -12.79
C ILE A 6 -20.63 25.93 -11.80
N PRO A 7 -21.48 26.85 -12.21
CA PRO A 7 -22.07 27.81 -11.28
C PRO A 7 -23.22 27.14 -10.51
N PHE A 8 -22.94 26.62 -9.32
CA PHE A 8 -23.92 25.98 -8.43
C PHE A 8 -24.96 26.98 -7.85
N ASP A 9 -24.71 28.26 -7.87
CA ASP A 9 -25.51 29.28 -7.14
C ASP A 9 -26.84 29.69 -7.76
N ARG A 10 -27.25 29.12 -8.93
CA ARG A 10 -28.44 29.56 -9.64
C ARG A 10 -29.56 28.54 -9.89
N VAL A 11 -29.50 27.35 -9.30
CA VAL A 11 -30.42 26.26 -9.70
C VAL A 11 -31.80 26.29 -9.01
N MET A 12 -32.03 27.14 -8.01
CA MET A 12 -33.28 27.15 -7.22
C MET A 12 -33.96 28.51 -7.20
N LYS A 13 -34.62 28.90 -8.31
CA LYS A 13 -35.70 29.85 -8.27
C LYS A 13 -36.88 29.29 -9.07
N PRO A 14 -38.07 29.11 -8.45
CA PRO A 14 -39.25 28.66 -9.16
C PRO A 14 -39.90 29.85 -9.94
N GLU A 15 -40.48 29.54 -11.08
CA GLU A 15 -41.50 30.30 -11.81
C GLU A 15 -41.10 31.55 -12.59
N ARG A 16 -39.96 31.56 -13.29
CA ARG A 16 -39.80 32.50 -14.42
C ARG A 16 -39.33 31.74 -15.66
N GLU A 17 -39.74 32.19 -16.85
CA GLU A 17 -39.14 31.66 -18.09
C GLU A 17 -37.63 31.93 -18.07
N LEU A 18 -36.87 30.83 -18.22
CA LEU A 18 -35.41 30.87 -18.26
C LEU A 18 -34.98 31.62 -19.54
N THR A 19 -33.99 32.46 -19.40
CA THR A 19 -33.32 33.08 -20.54
C THR A 19 -32.64 32.00 -21.42
N ARG A 20 -32.27 32.35 -22.65
CA ARG A 20 -31.56 31.44 -23.57
C ARG A 20 -30.25 30.94 -22.97
N GLU A 21 -29.51 31.79 -22.25
CA GLU A 21 -28.26 31.46 -21.60
C GLU A 21 -28.45 30.48 -20.40
N GLU A 22 -29.53 30.69 -19.64
CA GLU A 22 -29.93 29.78 -18.54
C GLU A 22 -30.36 28.40 -19.05
N LYS A 23 -31.09 28.34 -20.18
CA LYS A 23 -31.48 27.10 -20.85
C LYS A 23 -30.23 26.33 -21.36
N ASP A 24 -29.28 27.01 -21.99
CA ASP A 24 -28.02 26.44 -22.46
C ASP A 24 -27.18 25.87 -21.29
N THR A 25 -27.13 26.63 -20.20
CA THR A 25 -26.45 26.20 -18.97
C THR A 25 -27.11 24.96 -18.34
N GLN A 26 -28.44 24.91 -18.28
CA GLN A 26 -29.20 23.75 -17.80
C GLN A 26 -28.99 22.54 -18.70
N GLU A 27 -28.94 22.71 -20.02
CA GLU A 27 -28.71 21.60 -20.94
C GLU A 27 -27.30 21.07 -20.82
N LYS A 28 -26.28 21.91 -20.69
CA LYS A 28 -24.89 21.50 -20.41
C LYS A 28 -24.81 20.73 -19.10
N PHE A 29 -25.48 21.20 -18.05
CA PHE A 29 -25.52 20.51 -16.76
C PHE A 29 -26.25 19.16 -16.85
N ARG A 30 -27.36 19.08 -17.60
CA ARG A 30 -28.07 17.82 -17.82
C ARG A 30 -27.20 16.80 -18.55
N ARG A 31 -26.48 17.23 -19.61
CA ARG A 31 -25.54 16.36 -20.35
C ARG A 31 -24.39 15.90 -19.43
N PHE A 32 -23.89 16.79 -18.58
CA PHE A 32 -22.89 16.43 -17.58
C PHE A 32 -23.43 15.40 -16.58
N LEU A 33 -24.63 15.57 -16.03
CA LEU A 33 -25.26 14.61 -15.13
C LEU A 33 -25.49 13.26 -15.80
N GLU A 34 -25.89 13.22 -17.09
CA GLU A 34 -26.03 11.95 -17.82
C GLU A 34 -24.67 11.26 -17.99
N HIS A 35 -23.60 12.00 -18.21
CA HIS A 35 -22.26 11.43 -18.34
C HIS A 35 -21.74 10.80 -17.04
N ILE A 36 -22.04 11.39 -15.88
CA ILE A 36 -21.58 10.87 -14.58
C ILE A 36 -22.56 9.86 -13.91
N ARG A 37 -23.76 9.70 -14.50
CA ARG A 37 -24.80 8.81 -13.96
C ARG A 37 -24.50 7.36 -14.32
N VAL A 38 -24.45 6.48 -13.31
CA VAL A 38 -24.37 5.03 -13.49
C VAL A 38 -25.77 4.43 -13.48
N LYS A 39 -26.10 3.65 -14.51
CA LYS A 39 -27.41 2.99 -14.64
C LYS A 39 -27.25 1.46 -14.54
N ALA A 40 -28.24 0.79 -13.99
CA ALA A 40 -28.25 -0.68 -13.91
C ALA A 40 -28.20 -1.38 -15.30
N THR A 41 -28.55 -0.66 -16.35
CA THR A 41 -28.50 -1.12 -17.74
C THR A 41 -27.19 -0.82 -18.45
N ASP A 42 -26.26 -0.14 -17.81
CA ASP A 42 -24.95 0.13 -18.39
C ASP A 42 -24.13 -1.16 -18.50
N HIS A 43 -23.46 -1.30 -19.63
CA HIS A 43 -22.52 -2.41 -19.85
C HIS A 43 -21.11 -1.90 -19.59
N PHE A 44 -20.52 -2.34 -18.47
CA PHE A 44 -19.16 -2.01 -18.12
C PHE A 44 -18.20 -3.10 -18.59
N VAL A 45 -17.10 -2.68 -19.19
CA VAL A 45 -15.94 -3.54 -19.38
C VAL A 45 -15.07 -3.38 -18.12
N TYR A 46 -14.70 -4.49 -17.50
CA TYR A 46 -13.77 -4.44 -16.37
C TYR A 46 -12.48 -3.73 -16.78
N PRO A 47 -11.93 -2.87 -15.90
CA PRO A 47 -10.65 -2.21 -16.20
C PRO A 47 -9.57 -3.25 -16.49
N PRO A 48 -8.73 -3.04 -17.53
CA PRO A 48 -7.62 -3.95 -17.81
C PRO A 48 -6.72 -4.12 -16.58
N GLU A 49 -6.39 -5.37 -16.28
CA GLU A 49 -5.38 -5.72 -15.27
C GLU A 49 -4.01 -5.34 -15.81
N ILE A 50 -3.20 -4.68 -14.99
CA ILE A 50 -1.85 -4.25 -15.33
C ILE A 50 -0.79 -5.06 -14.59
N LEU A 51 -1.05 -5.36 -13.31
CA LEU A 51 -0.09 -6.02 -12.43
C LEU A 51 -0.77 -7.07 -11.58
N THR A 52 -0.18 -8.26 -11.53
CA THR A 52 -0.62 -9.36 -10.66
C THR A 52 0.54 -9.88 -9.82
N VAL A 53 0.21 -10.46 -8.66
CA VAL A 53 1.09 -11.29 -7.84
C VAL A 53 0.50 -12.70 -7.81
N ASP A 54 1.21 -13.67 -8.39
CA ASP A 54 0.78 -15.07 -8.46
C ASP A 54 -0.72 -15.22 -8.86
N GLU A 55 -1.11 -14.57 -9.97
CA GLU A 55 -2.46 -14.51 -10.56
C GLU A 55 -3.51 -13.68 -9.78
N ILE A 56 -3.13 -13.05 -8.68
CA ILE A 56 -4.02 -12.11 -7.96
C ILE A 56 -3.77 -10.71 -8.47
N THR A 57 -4.79 -10.03 -8.94
CA THR A 57 -4.73 -8.66 -9.45
C THR A 57 -4.46 -7.67 -8.32
N ILE A 58 -3.44 -6.83 -8.51
CA ILE A 58 -3.06 -5.79 -7.55
C ILE A 58 -3.04 -4.39 -8.16
N ALA A 59 -3.17 -4.28 -9.49
CA ALA A 59 -3.26 -3.00 -10.18
C ALA A 59 -4.08 -3.10 -11.46
N THR A 60 -5.06 -2.20 -11.60
CA THR A 60 -5.91 -2.04 -12.78
C THR A 60 -5.85 -0.60 -13.31
N VAL A 61 -6.26 -0.40 -14.56
CA VAL A 61 -6.39 0.95 -15.16
C VAL A 61 -7.41 1.79 -14.38
N GLY A 62 -7.13 3.07 -14.23
CA GLY A 62 -8.03 4.01 -13.55
C GLY A 62 -7.91 4.00 -12.03
N ASN A 63 -7.00 3.21 -11.48
CA ASN A 63 -6.76 3.07 -10.05
C ASN A 63 -5.30 3.38 -9.67
N PHE A 64 -5.03 3.49 -8.38
CA PHE A 64 -3.67 3.62 -7.87
C PHE A 64 -3.41 2.66 -6.72
N SER A 65 -2.14 2.30 -6.55
CA SER A 65 -1.65 1.42 -5.51
C SER A 65 -0.44 2.02 -4.81
N ALA A 66 0.02 1.38 -3.73
CA ALA A 66 1.18 1.86 -3.00
C ALA A 66 2.08 0.73 -2.49
N SER A 67 3.39 1.02 -2.41
CA SER A 67 4.35 0.28 -1.60
C SER A 67 4.69 1.07 -0.35
N VAL A 68 4.38 0.53 0.82
CA VAL A 68 4.68 1.15 2.12
C VAL A 68 5.72 0.34 2.90
N GLY A 69 6.43 0.98 3.81
CA GLY A 69 7.41 0.29 4.66
C GLY A 69 8.34 1.27 5.37
N LYS A 70 9.02 0.81 6.43
CA LYS A 70 9.98 1.61 7.18
C LYS A 70 11.15 2.06 6.28
N PRO A 71 11.86 3.13 6.63
CA PRO A 71 13.09 3.50 5.91
C PRO A 71 14.05 2.32 5.79
N LYS A 72 14.68 2.16 4.61
CA LYS A 72 15.64 1.08 4.31
C LYS A 72 15.03 -0.33 4.27
N SER A 73 13.70 -0.48 4.15
CA SER A 73 13.03 -1.78 3.95
C SER A 73 13.15 -2.34 2.54
N ARG A 74 13.83 -1.65 1.61
CA ARG A 74 14.04 -2.01 0.20
C ARG A 74 12.80 -1.83 -0.70
N LYS A 75 11.90 -0.87 -0.38
CA LYS A 75 10.75 -0.53 -1.22
C LYS A 75 11.13 -0.24 -2.68
N THR A 76 12.14 0.61 -2.90
CA THR A 76 12.63 0.95 -4.24
C THR A 76 13.10 -0.29 -5.02
N PHE A 77 13.71 -1.30 -4.36
CA PHE A 77 14.07 -2.56 -5.01
C PHE A 77 12.82 -3.36 -5.43
N ASN A 78 11.79 -3.36 -4.60
CA ASN A 78 10.50 -3.97 -4.93
C ASN A 78 9.85 -3.28 -6.13
N VAL A 79 9.84 -1.94 -6.15
CA VAL A 79 9.29 -1.14 -7.26
C VAL A 79 10.10 -1.35 -8.55
N CYS A 80 11.44 -1.49 -8.48
CA CYS A 80 12.26 -1.85 -9.63
C CYS A 80 11.79 -3.18 -10.26
N ALA A 81 11.43 -4.17 -9.45
CA ALA A 81 10.91 -5.45 -9.96
C ALA A 81 9.53 -5.30 -10.64
N ILE A 82 8.65 -4.46 -10.11
CA ILE A 82 7.37 -4.12 -10.76
C ILE A 82 7.59 -3.50 -12.13
N VAL A 83 8.45 -2.47 -12.21
CA VAL A 83 8.75 -1.79 -13.47
C VAL A 83 9.44 -2.73 -14.46
N ALA A 84 10.37 -3.54 -13.99
CA ALA A 84 11.04 -4.54 -14.86
C ALA A 84 10.07 -5.57 -15.43
N ALA A 85 9.07 -6.00 -14.65
CA ALA A 85 8.02 -6.89 -15.16
C ALA A 85 7.17 -6.22 -16.25
N LEU A 86 6.88 -4.91 -16.11
CA LEU A 86 6.15 -4.11 -17.13
C LEU A 86 6.94 -3.98 -18.43
N LEU A 87 8.26 -3.72 -18.35
CA LEU A 87 9.10 -3.51 -19.52
C LEU A 87 9.40 -4.82 -20.26
N SER A 88 9.65 -5.90 -19.52
CA SER A 88 10.03 -7.19 -20.10
C SER A 88 8.84 -8.06 -20.50
N GLY A 89 7.66 -7.83 -19.90
CA GLY A 89 6.52 -8.76 -19.99
C GLY A 89 6.78 -10.13 -19.35
N LYS A 90 7.91 -10.31 -18.65
CA LYS A 90 8.30 -11.54 -17.96
C LYS A 90 7.91 -11.47 -16.49
N LYS A 91 7.84 -12.62 -15.81
CA LYS A 91 7.68 -12.66 -14.35
C LYS A 91 9.00 -12.21 -13.70
N VAL A 92 8.92 -11.19 -12.82
CA VAL A 92 10.05 -10.68 -12.01
C VAL A 92 9.64 -10.76 -10.54
N LEU A 93 10.39 -11.47 -9.72
CA LEU A 93 9.98 -11.93 -8.38
C LEU A 93 8.65 -12.72 -8.48
N SER A 94 7.58 -12.24 -7.84
CA SER A 94 6.22 -12.79 -7.99
C SER A 94 5.32 -11.94 -8.90
N TYR A 95 5.85 -10.87 -9.50
CA TYR A 95 5.08 -9.96 -10.35
C TYR A 95 4.98 -10.44 -11.79
N LYS A 96 3.78 -10.45 -12.35
CA LYS A 96 3.52 -10.43 -13.79
C LYS A 96 2.84 -9.12 -14.13
N ALA A 97 3.24 -8.49 -15.23
CA ALA A 97 2.70 -7.20 -15.61
C ALA A 97 2.54 -7.07 -17.12
N LYS A 98 1.55 -6.26 -17.52
CA LYS A 98 1.30 -5.95 -18.94
C LYS A 98 0.64 -4.58 -19.02
N LEU A 99 1.21 -3.68 -19.83
CA LEU A 99 0.56 -2.42 -20.13
C LEU A 99 -0.73 -2.62 -20.96
N PRO A 100 -1.76 -1.78 -20.76
CA PRO A 100 -2.99 -1.87 -21.53
C PRO A 100 -2.75 -1.56 -23.01
N GLN A 101 -3.70 -1.98 -23.86
CA GLN A 101 -3.60 -1.75 -25.30
C GLN A 101 -3.48 -0.26 -25.61
N GLY A 102 -2.53 0.09 -26.48
CA GLY A 102 -2.23 1.48 -26.86
C GLY A 102 -1.33 2.23 -25.90
N LYS A 103 -0.95 1.62 -24.77
CA LYS A 103 0.01 2.15 -23.82
C LYS A 103 1.33 1.37 -23.90
N THR A 104 2.44 2.09 -24.05
CA THR A 104 3.75 1.47 -24.29
C THR A 104 4.83 1.95 -23.33
N LYS A 105 4.53 2.96 -22.50
CA LYS A 105 5.52 3.60 -21.65
C LYS A 105 5.19 3.50 -20.15
N VAL A 106 6.27 3.43 -19.37
CA VAL A 106 6.28 3.62 -17.92
C VAL A 106 6.95 4.96 -17.62
N LEU A 107 6.34 5.76 -16.78
CA LEU A 107 6.94 6.97 -16.22
C LEU A 107 7.39 6.69 -14.79
N TYR A 108 8.67 6.84 -14.50
CA TYR A 108 9.22 6.77 -13.15
C TYR A 108 9.57 8.17 -12.64
N VAL A 109 8.98 8.59 -11.55
CA VAL A 109 9.24 9.88 -10.90
C VAL A 109 9.91 9.63 -9.56
N ASP A 110 11.15 10.10 -9.40
CA ASP A 110 11.89 10.07 -8.14
C ASP A 110 11.95 11.49 -7.56
N THR A 111 11.47 11.65 -6.33
CA THR A 111 11.39 12.95 -5.64
C THR A 111 12.48 13.18 -4.59
N GLU A 112 13.24 12.12 -4.25
CA GLU A 112 14.17 12.14 -3.10
C GLU A 112 15.65 12.05 -3.50
N GLN A 113 15.97 11.26 -4.53
CA GLN A 113 17.34 10.84 -4.79
C GLN A 113 18.11 11.80 -5.70
N SER A 114 19.45 11.78 -5.56
CA SER A 114 20.35 12.49 -6.48
C SER A 114 20.45 11.77 -7.83
N ARG A 115 20.89 12.48 -8.88
CA ARG A 115 21.03 11.94 -10.24
C ARG A 115 21.79 10.61 -10.29
N VAL A 116 22.89 10.46 -9.54
CA VAL A 116 23.67 9.22 -9.49
C VAL A 116 22.86 8.06 -8.91
N HIS A 117 22.05 8.31 -7.91
CA HIS A 117 21.20 7.28 -7.30
C HIS A 117 20.00 6.94 -8.18
N CYS A 118 19.39 7.94 -8.83
CA CYS A 118 18.35 7.71 -9.85
C CYS A 118 18.89 6.84 -11.00
N HIS A 119 20.11 7.10 -11.47
CA HIS A 119 20.76 6.27 -12.49
C HIS A 119 20.97 4.83 -12.02
N LYS A 120 21.32 4.60 -10.75
CA LYS A 120 21.41 3.23 -10.19
C LYS A 120 20.06 2.53 -10.10
N VAL A 121 18.97 3.26 -9.89
CA VAL A 121 17.60 2.72 -9.93
C VAL A 121 17.24 2.34 -11.36
N LEU A 122 17.51 3.23 -12.33
CA LEU A 122 17.30 2.98 -13.77
C LEU A 122 18.09 1.75 -14.24
N ASP A 123 19.41 1.69 -13.97
CA ASP A 123 20.28 0.55 -14.29
C ASP A 123 19.71 -0.77 -13.73
N ARG A 124 19.28 -0.76 -12.47
CA ARG A 124 18.67 -1.93 -11.82
C ARG A 124 17.39 -2.38 -12.53
N ILE A 125 16.53 -1.46 -12.93
CA ILE A 125 15.30 -1.77 -13.68
C ILE A 125 15.64 -2.43 -15.01
N LEU A 126 16.56 -1.84 -15.78
CA LEU A 126 16.94 -2.37 -17.08
C LEU A 126 17.58 -3.77 -16.97
N ARG A 127 18.48 -3.96 -16.01
CA ARG A 127 19.11 -5.27 -15.75
C ARG A 127 18.10 -6.34 -15.33
N LEU A 128 17.14 -6.00 -14.49
CA LEU A 128 16.05 -6.91 -14.10
C LEU A 128 15.13 -7.27 -15.27
N ALA A 129 15.00 -6.35 -16.21
CA ALA A 129 14.18 -6.56 -17.42
C ALA A 129 14.93 -7.28 -18.55
N ASP A 130 16.22 -7.63 -18.38
CA ASP A 130 17.12 -8.14 -19.41
C ASP A 130 17.27 -7.17 -20.61
N LEU A 131 17.30 -5.86 -20.32
CA LEU A 131 17.44 -4.79 -21.30
C LEU A 131 18.85 -4.17 -21.28
N PRO A 132 19.34 -3.62 -22.42
CA PRO A 132 20.61 -2.90 -22.46
C PRO A 132 20.65 -1.73 -21.48
N THR A 133 21.80 -1.51 -20.82
CA THR A 133 22.02 -0.40 -19.87
C THR A 133 22.85 0.73 -20.45
N ASP A 134 23.33 0.57 -21.67
CA ASP A 134 24.18 1.52 -22.43
C ASP A 134 23.39 2.32 -23.49
N ASN A 135 22.09 2.06 -23.61
CA ASN A 135 21.19 2.77 -24.53
C ASN A 135 19.95 3.26 -23.79
N ASP A 136 19.42 4.40 -24.22
CA ASP A 136 18.15 4.92 -23.71
C ASP A 136 17.01 3.99 -24.11
N ASN A 137 16.15 3.68 -23.17
CA ASN A 137 15.00 2.83 -23.39
C ASN A 137 13.76 3.69 -23.68
N SER A 138 13.18 3.53 -24.88
CA SER A 138 12.00 4.31 -25.31
C SER A 138 10.71 4.01 -24.54
N GLN A 139 10.68 2.92 -23.75
CA GLN A 139 9.51 2.50 -22.97
C GLN A 139 9.58 2.97 -21.51
N LEU A 140 10.68 3.62 -21.08
CA LEU A 140 10.87 4.08 -19.73
C LEU A 140 11.35 5.53 -19.70
N ASP A 141 10.49 6.43 -19.25
CA ASP A 141 10.86 7.80 -18.94
C ASP A 141 11.14 7.92 -17.43
N PHE A 142 12.31 8.48 -17.08
CA PHE A 142 12.74 8.62 -15.69
C PHE A 142 12.95 10.10 -15.34
N LEU A 143 12.08 10.67 -14.48
CA LEU A 143 12.14 12.04 -14.04
C LEU A 143 12.72 12.14 -12.61
N MET A 144 13.76 12.96 -12.46
CA MET A 144 14.34 13.31 -11.17
C MET A 144 13.80 14.67 -10.72
N LEU A 145 12.94 14.69 -9.71
CA LEU A 145 12.24 15.89 -9.26
C LEU A 145 12.69 16.41 -7.89
N ARG A 146 13.83 15.97 -7.40
CA ARG A 146 14.36 16.35 -6.08
C ARG A 146 14.48 17.86 -5.88
N GLU A 147 14.87 18.60 -6.92
CA GLU A 147 15.18 20.03 -6.86
C GLU A 147 13.94 20.93 -6.90
N PHE A 148 12.77 20.36 -7.21
CA PHE A 148 11.52 21.11 -7.40
C PHE A 148 10.70 21.16 -6.11
N THR A 149 9.88 22.19 -5.99
CA THR A 149 8.88 22.32 -4.93
C THR A 149 7.72 21.35 -5.13
N PRO A 150 6.92 21.04 -4.08
CA PRO A 150 5.77 20.16 -4.20
C PRO A 150 4.78 20.56 -5.31
N VAL A 151 4.55 21.85 -5.48
CA VAL A 151 3.64 22.38 -6.54
C VAL A 151 4.24 22.15 -7.92
N GLU A 152 5.52 22.48 -8.10
CA GLU A 152 6.22 22.25 -9.37
C GLU A 152 6.27 20.76 -9.73
N ARG A 153 6.54 19.87 -8.77
CA ARG A 153 6.53 18.42 -9.00
C ARG A 153 5.18 17.96 -9.54
N ARG A 154 4.07 18.38 -8.94
CA ARG A 154 2.73 18.03 -9.43
C ARG A 154 2.46 18.56 -10.84
N ASN A 155 2.85 19.79 -11.11
CA ASN A 155 2.72 20.39 -12.44
C ASN A 155 3.55 19.65 -13.49
N ILE A 156 4.80 19.29 -13.17
CA ILE A 156 5.67 18.54 -14.09
C ILE A 156 5.07 17.15 -14.38
N ILE A 157 4.53 16.46 -13.39
CA ILE A 157 3.86 15.17 -13.58
C ILE A 157 2.64 15.35 -14.49
N ASP A 158 1.79 16.33 -14.24
CA ASP A 158 0.57 16.58 -15.05
C ASP A 158 0.95 16.91 -16.50
N MET A 159 1.95 17.78 -16.72
CA MET A 159 2.48 18.09 -18.05
C MET A 159 3.06 16.87 -18.77
N ALA A 160 3.83 16.03 -18.08
CA ALA A 160 4.39 14.81 -18.65
C ALA A 160 3.31 13.82 -19.10
N LEU A 161 2.22 13.70 -18.33
CA LEU A 161 1.07 12.86 -18.66
C LEU A 161 0.23 13.44 -19.82
N GLU A 162 0.15 14.76 -19.94
CA GLU A 162 -0.52 15.44 -21.05
C GLU A 162 0.28 15.31 -22.36
N ASP A 163 1.60 15.45 -22.28
CA ASP A 163 2.51 15.41 -23.43
C ASP A 163 2.71 14.00 -24.00
N GLU A 164 2.65 12.97 -23.15
CA GLU A 164 2.91 11.57 -23.56
C GLU A 164 1.71 10.64 -23.28
N PRO A 165 0.72 10.60 -24.18
CA PRO A 165 -0.46 9.76 -24.02
C PRO A 165 -0.19 8.25 -24.01
N SER A 166 1.00 7.80 -24.44
CA SER A 166 1.37 6.38 -24.45
C SER A 166 1.79 5.84 -23.06
N ILE A 167 1.92 6.69 -22.05
CA ILE A 167 2.16 6.28 -20.67
C ILE A 167 0.96 5.46 -20.18
N GLY A 168 1.21 4.25 -19.66
CA GLY A 168 0.20 3.35 -19.11
C GLY A 168 0.37 3.08 -17.61
N PHE A 169 1.59 3.29 -17.10
CA PHE A 169 1.92 3.07 -15.70
C PHE A 169 2.86 4.17 -15.20
N VAL A 170 2.60 4.68 -14.00
CA VAL A 170 3.42 5.71 -13.37
C VAL A 170 3.90 5.22 -12.01
N VAL A 171 5.18 5.41 -11.72
CA VAL A 171 5.74 5.27 -10.38
C VAL A 171 5.98 6.66 -9.80
N ILE A 172 5.55 6.88 -8.55
CA ILE A 172 5.91 8.08 -7.78
C ILE A 172 6.66 7.60 -6.53
N ASP A 173 7.99 7.56 -6.62
CA ASP A 173 8.86 7.17 -5.49
C ASP A 173 9.14 8.40 -4.62
N GLY A 174 8.26 8.51 -3.59
CA GLY A 174 8.18 9.60 -2.65
C GLY A 174 6.92 10.47 -2.79
N VAL A 175 5.70 9.86 -2.81
CA VAL A 175 4.43 10.62 -2.92
C VAL A 175 4.26 11.69 -1.83
N ARG A 176 4.86 11.50 -0.67
CA ARG A 176 4.89 12.49 0.42
C ARG A 176 5.48 13.84 -0.03
N ASP A 177 6.42 13.84 -0.95
CA ASP A 177 7.11 15.05 -1.38
C ASP A 177 6.33 15.88 -2.41
N LEU A 178 5.12 15.44 -2.76
CA LEU A 178 4.15 16.20 -3.54
C LEU A 178 3.27 17.12 -2.68
N ILE A 179 3.44 17.12 -1.35
CA ILE A 179 2.77 17.99 -0.40
C ILE A 179 3.79 18.73 0.48
N SER A 180 3.43 19.91 0.92
CA SER A 180 4.31 20.77 1.77
C SER A 180 4.23 20.35 3.24
N ASP A 181 3.02 20.09 3.75
CA ASP A 181 2.79 19.66 5.14
C ASP A 181 2.10 18.30 5.20
N ILE A 182 2.82 17.31 5.74
CA ILE A 182 2.34 15.94 5.93
C ILE A 182 1.17 15.85 6.92
N ASN A 183 1.02 16.83 7.79
CA ASN A 183 -0.02 16.88 8.81
C ASN A 183 -1.22 17.74 8.37
N SER A 184 -1.17 18.32 7.17
CA SER A 184 -2.29 19.05 6.57
C SER A 184 -3.32 18.06 5.98
N PRO A 185 -4.54 17.96 6.58
CA PRO A 185 -5.59 17.12 6.00
C PRO A 185 -5.98 17.58 4.60
N GLY A 186 -6.01 18.90 4.36
CA GLY A 186 -6.38 19.48 3.07
C GLY A 186 -5.40 19.13 1.96
N GLU A 187 -4.08 19.25 2.19
CA GLU A 187 -3.07 18.87 1.20
C GLU A 187 -3.09 17.35 0.94
N SER A 188 -3.32 16.55 1.98
CA SER A 188 -3.42 15.10 1.86
C SER A 188 -4.60 14.68 0.98
N VAL A 189 -5.78 15.28 1.19
CA VAL A 189 -6.95 15.03 0.34
C VAL A 189 -6.70 15.50 -1.09
N ASN A 190 -6.06 16.67 -1.29
CA ASN A 190 -5.79 17.21 -2.62
C ASN A 190 -4.89 16.30 -3.45
N ILE A 191 -3.79 15.78 -2.88
CA ILE A 191 -2.90 14.89 -3.64
C ILE A 191 -3.59 13.55 -3.98
N ILE A 192 -4.41 13.00 -3.08
CA ILE A 192 -5.18 11.81 -3.39
C ILE A 192 -6.21 12.07 -4.51
N ASN A 193 -6.85 13.25 -4.52
CA ASN A 193 -7.72 13.65 -5.62
C ASN A 193 -6.94 13.82 -6.94
N ASP A 194 -5.70 14.34 -6.90
CA ASP A 194 -4.85 14.39 -8.09
C ASP A 194 -4.53 12.99 -8.61
N LEU A 195 -4.16 12.04 -7.74
CA LEU A 195 -3.92 10.64 -8.13
C LEU A 195 -5.17 10.02 -8.78
N MET A 196 -6.34 10.18 -8.17
CA MET A 196 -7.60 9.67 -8.74
C MET A 196 -7.95 10.35 -10.08
N ARG A 197 -7.72 11.66 -10.21
CA ARG A 197 -7.94 12.41 -11.45
C ARG A 197 -6.98 11.93 -12.55
N TRP A 198 -5.69 11.85 -12.28
CA TRP A 198 -4.69 11.41 -13.25
C TRP A 198 -4.97 10.00 -13.75
N THR A 199 -5.26 9.06 -12.84
CA THR A 199 -5.55 7.68 -13.22
C THR A 199 -6.76 7.56 -14.13
N ASN A 200 -7.82 8.34 -13.85
CA ASN A 200 -9.04 8.32 -14.64
C ASN A 200 -8.91 9.09 -15.98
N VAL A 201 -8.35 10.31 -15.94
CA VAL A 201 -8.27 11.18 -17.15
C VAL A 201 -7.32 10.60 -18.18
N TYR A 202 -6.17 10.07 -17.74
CA TYR A 202 -5.14 9.56 -18.64
C TYR A 202 -5.25 8.05 -18.89
N ASN A 203 -6.21 7.34 -18.26
CA ASN A 203 -6.38 5.89 -18.34
C ASN A 203 -5.08 5.14 -18.03
N ILE A 204 -4.52 5.39 -16.86
CA ILE A 204 -3.26 4.84 -16.37
C ILE A 204 -3.45 4.18 -15.00
N HIS A 205 -2.43 3.45 -14.55
CA HIS A 205 -2.26 3.10 -13.14
C HIS A 205 -1.12 3.90 -12.53
N ILE A 206 -1.26 4.33 -11.29
CA ILE A 206 -0.19 5.01 -10.53
C ILE A 206 0.19 4.15 -9.33
N HIS A 207 1.48 3.79 -9.23
CA HIS A 207 2.03 3.12 -8.06
C HIS A 207 2.87 4.09 -7.24
N THR A 208 2.52 4.31 -5.99
CA THR A 208 3.20 5.27 -5.12
C THR A 208 4.07 4.59 -4.08
N VAL A 209 5.07 5.31 -3.56
CA VAL A 209 5.88 4.85 -2.44
C VAL A 209 5.71 5.79 -1.25
N LEU A 210 5.44 5.22 -0.07
CA LEU A 210 5.27 5.98 1.16
C LEU A 210 5.98 5.30 2.33
N HIS A 211 6.56 6.08 3.24
CA HIS A 211 7.15 5.57 4.47
C HIS A 211 6.11 5.30 5.55
N LEU A 212 6.30 4.21 6.30
CA LEU A 212 5.60 3.97 7.56
C LEU A 212 6.19 4.84 8.67
N ASN A 213 5.46 5.01 9.76
CA ASN A 213 5.96 5.59 10.98
C ASN A 213 7.14 4.76 11.52
N LYS A 214 8.00 5.41 12.31
CA LYS A 214 9.12 4.70 12.95
C LYS A 214 8.68 3.87 14.15
N SER A 215 7.67 4.35 14.88
CA SER A 215 7.21 3.80 16.15
C SER A 215 6.16 2.70 16.01
N ASP A 216 5.40 2.72 14.93
CA ASP A 216 4.33 1.76 14.66
C ASP A 216 4.29 1.37 13.17
N ASP A 217 3.38 0.47 12.80
CA ASP A 217 3.22 0.01 11.42
C ASP A 217 2.15 0.80 10.65
N ASN A 218 1.71 1.97 11.18
CA ASN A 218 0.78 2.84 10.48
C ASN A 218 1.50 3.65 9.41
N THR A 219 0.79 3.95 8.35
CA THR A 219 1.27 4.87 7.30
C THR A 219 1.43 6.28 7.85
N ARG A 220 2.49 6.95 7.42
CA ARG A 220 2.91 8.23 8.00
C ARG A 220 1.99 9.38 7.60
N GLY A 221 1.44 10.09 8.59
CA GLY A 221 0.68 11.33 8.43
C GLY A 221 -0.73 11.12 7.87
N HIS A 222 -1.46 12.21 7.65
CA HIS A 222 -2.80 12.18 7.07
C HIS A 222 -2.82 11.61 5.65
N ILE A 223 -1.80 11.86 4.84
CA ILE A 223 -1.67 11.28 3.50
C ILE A 223 -1.68 9.75 3.53
N GLY A 224 -1.07 9.13 4.55
CA GLY A 224 -1.07 7.68 4.68
C GLY A 224 -2.47 7.12 4.95
N THR A 225 -3.25 7.78 5.79
CA THR A 225 -4.64 7.40 6.08
C THR A 225 -5.51 7.53 4.82
N GLU A 226 -5.41 8.66 4.10
CA GLU A 226 -6.18 8.87 2.88
C GLU A 226 -5.78 7.90 1.76
N LEU A 227 -4.48 7.61 1.63
CA LEU A 227 -3.97 6.62 0.68
C LEU A 227 -4.54 5.23 0.97
N ASN A 228 -4.52 4.79 2.23
CA ASN A 228 -5.06 3.51 2.64
C ASN A 228 -6.57 3.38 2.37
N ASN A 229 -7.31 4.48 2.49
CA ASN A 229 -8.76 4.50 2.26
C ASN A 229 -9.13 4.45 0.77
N LYS A 230 -8.25 4.89 -0.12
CA LYS A 230 -8.58 5.11 -1.55
C LYS A 230 -7.79 4.22 -2.51
N ALA A 231 -6.62 3.72 -2.12
CA ALA A 231 -5.82 2.84 -2.96
C ALA A 231 -6.56 1.54 -3.28
N GLU A 232 -6.30 0.99 -4.46
CA GLU A 232 -6.75 -0.34 -4.85
C GLU A 232 -6.01 -1.42 -4.05
N THR A 233 -4.70 -1.27 -3.94
CA THR A 233 -3.83 -2.19 -3.19
C THR A 233 -2.72 -1.42 -2.48
N VAL A 234 -2.42 -1.82 -1.25
CA VAL A 234 -1.25 -1.36 -0.50
C VAL A 234 -0.37 -2.56 -0.18
N LEU A 235 0.85 -2.56 -0.73
CA LEU A 235 1.88 -3.55 -0.47
C LEU A 235 2.75 -3.09 0.70
N LYS A 236 2.93 -3.93 1.71
CA LYS A 236 3.85 -3.66 2.82
C LYS A 236 5.19 -4.34 2.56
N VAL A 237 6.27 -3.56 2.49
CA VAL A 237 7.64 -4.08 2.33
C VAL A 237 8.37 -3.97 3.66
N VAL A 238 8.74 -5.11 4.24
CA VAL A 238 9.43 -5.18 5.54
C VAL A 238 10.73 -5.96 5.42
N LYS A 239 11.68 -5.67 6.30
CA LYS A 239 12.84 -6.56 6.50
C LYS A 239 12.44 -7.65 7.48
N ASN A 240 12.80 -8.89 7.14
CA ASN A 240 12.63 -9.98 8.07
C ASN A 240 13.45 -9.73 9.34
N THR A 241 12.85 -9.96 10.51
CA THR A 241 13.50 -9.68 11.80
C THR A 241 14.59 -10.66 12.13
N LEU A 242 14.42 -11.93 11.72
CA LEU A 242 15.39 -13.03 11.96
C LEU A 242 16.50 -13.03 10.91
N SER A 243 16.18 -12.64 9.68
CA SER A 243 17.10 -12.61 8.54
C SER A 243 17.09 -11.24 7.86
N PRO A 244 17.85 -10.23 8.37
CA PRO A 244 17.82 -8.86 7.83
C PRO A 244 18.30 -8.72 6.36
N SER A 245 18.90 -9.77 5.79
CA SER A 245 19.22 -9.86 4.37
C SER A 245 18.00 -10.08 3.49
N ILE A 246 16.88 -10.57 4.05
CA ILE A 246 15.61 -10.83 3.38
C ILE A 246 14.67 -9.65 3.59
N SER A 247 13.91 -9.31 2.56
CA SER A 247 12.74 -8.42 2.62
C SER A 247 11.51 -9.17 2.16
N GLU A 248 10.39 -8.89 2.80
CA GLU A 248 9.10 -9.50 2.56
C GLU A 248 8.16 -8.50 1.93
N VAL A 249 7.31 -8.97 1.05
CA VAL A 249 6.20 -8.20 0.46
C VAL A 249 4.89 -8.86 0.90
N LEU A 250 4.10 -8.09 1.63
CA LEU A 250 2.87 -8.54 2.26
C LEU A 250 1.69 -7.74 1.71
N PRO A 251 0.50 -8.33 1.51
CA PRO A 251 -0.72 -7.57 1.32
C PRO A 251 -1.04 -6.81 2.63
N MET A 252 -1.21 -5.49 2.55
CA MET A 252 -1.64 -4.69 3.70
C MET A 252 -3.09 -4.28 3.55
N ILE A 253 -3.47 -3.89 2.34
CA ILE A 253 -4.85 -3.57 1.94
C ILE A 253 -5.02 -4.05 0.51
N THR A 254 -6.11 -4.76 0.25
CA THR A 254 -6.52 -5.19 -1.08
C THR A 254 -8.02 -4.96 -1.24
N ARG A 255 -8.46 -4.49 -2.41
CA ARG A 255 -9.90 -4.45 -2.74
C ARG A 255 -10.42 -5.80 -3.19
N GLU A 256 -9.56 -6.57 -3.81
CA GLU A 256 -9.80 -7.92 -4.29
C GLU A 256 -9.27 -8.95 -3.27
N ARG A 257 -9.06 -10.17 -3.73
CA ARG A 257 -8.48 -11.24 -2.93
C ARG A 257 -7.03 -10.92 -2.53
N GLU A 258 -6.65 -11.27 -1.31
CA GLU A 258 -5.26 -11.18 -0.85
C GLU A 258 -4.39 -12.23 -1.57
N PHE A 259 -3.16 -11.83 -1.90
CA PHE A 259 -2.12 -12.72 -2.42
C PHE A 259 -1.26 -13.26 -1.26
N ASP A 260 -0.62 -14.40 -1.48
CA ASP A 260 0.32 -14.97 -0.51
C ASP A 260 1.60 -14.11 -0.47
N SER A 261 2.08 -13.80 0.73
CA SER A 261 3.31 -13.05 0.92
C SER A 261 4.51 -13.75 0.26
N PHE A 262 5.42 -12.97 -0.28
CA PHE A 262 6.66 -13.48 -0.84
C PHE A 262 7.87 -12.70 -0.35
N ALA A 263 9.05 -13.29 -0.45
CA ALA A 263 10.29 -12.69 0.00
C ALA A 263 11.31 -12.56 -1.11
N PHE A 264 12.21 -11.59 -0.96
CA PHE A 264 13.36 -11.40 -1.82
C PHE A 264 14.61 -11.00 -1.02
N ARG A 265 15.76 -11.33 -1.55
CA ARG A 265 17.06 -10.85 -1.09
C ARG A 265 17.74 -10.04 -2.18
N ILE A 266 18.77 -9.30 -1.83
CA ILE A 266 19.63 -8.65 -2.81
C ILE A 266 20.81 -9.57 -3.08
N ASN A 267 20.97 -9.99 -4.33
CA ASN A 267 22.07 -10.88 -4.75
C ASN A 267 23.41 -10.12 -4.87
N ALA A 268 24.48 -10.81 -5.24
CA ALA A 268 25.82 -10.24 -5.37
C ALA A 268 25.90 -9.13 -6.43
N ASP A 269 25.04 -9.17 -7.43
CA ASP A 269 24.95 -8.16 -8.49
C ASP A 269 24.13 -6.92 -8.11
N GLY A 270 23.61 -6.86 -6.89
CA GLY A 270 22.78 -5.77 -6.39
C GLY A 270 21.34 -5.78 -6.91
N LEU A 271 20.86 -6.92 -7.40
CA LEU A 271 19.50 -7.11 -7.90
C LEU A 271 18.63 -7.84 -6.88
N PRO A 272 17.33 -7.53 -6.79
CA PRO A 272 16.39 -8.32 -6.00
C PRO A 272 16.15 -9.68 -6.66
N GLU A 273 16.27 -10.72 -5.87
CA GLU A 273 16.08 -12.12 -6.25
C GLU A 273 15.07 -12.76 -5.32
N LYS A 274 14.08 -13.48 -5.87
CA LYS A 274 13.06 -14.18 -5.08
C LYS A 274 13.72 -15.24 -4.20
N VAL A 275 13.25 -15.36 -2.98
CA VAL A 275 13.58 -16.46 -2.08
C VAL A 275 12.51 -17.53 -2.29
N ASP A 276 12.90 -18.64 -2.94
CA ASP A 276 12.01 -19.77 -3.13
C ASP A 276 11.76 -20.47 -1.78
N ASP A 277 10.61 -21.13 -1.66
CA ASP A 277 10.15 -21.84 -0.45
C ASP A 277 10.12 -20.96 0.81
N TYR A 278 10.01 -19.64 0.62
CA TYR A 278 9.84 -18.74 1.74
C TYR A 278 8.48 -18.97 2.40
N VAL A 279 8.53 -19.40 3.65
CA VAL A 279 7.37 -19.48 4.53
C VAL A 279 7.46 -18.32 5.51
N ASN A 280 6.45 -17.47 5.54
CA ASN A 280 6.38 -16.42 6.55
C ASN A 280 6.04 -17.06 7.90
N GLU A 281 7.08 -17.33 8.69
CA GLU A 281 6.92 -17.92 10.02
C GLU A 281 6.08 -17.00 10.95
N GLU A 282 6.08 -15.68 10.68
CA GLU A 282 5.30 -14.72 11.49
C GLU A 282 3.80 -14.74 11.16
N GLU A 283 3.38 -15.09 9.93
CA GLU A 283 1.97 -15.20 9.54
C GLU A 283 1.33 -16.52 9.93
N ASN A 284 2.12 -17.57 10.12
CA ASN A 284 1.63 -18.93 10.38
C ASN A 284 1.49 -19.28 11.85
N VAL A 285 1.88 -18.42 12.79
CA VAL A 285 1.61 -18.69 14.21
C VAL A 285 0.14 -18.37 14.48
N THR A 286 -0.70 -19.39 14.39
CA THR A 286 -2.09 -19.33 14.88
C THR A 286 -2.12 -19.67 16.35
N LEU A 287 -3.21 -19.36 17.04
CA LEU A 287 -3.34 -19.70 18.46
C LEU A 287 -3.24 -21.21 18.69
N GLU A 288 -3.75 -21.99 17.74
CA GLU A 288 -3.73 -23.47 17.74
C GLU A 288 -2.32 -24.02 17.48
N SER A 289 -1.44 -23.29 16.79
CA SER A 289 -0.07 -23.71 16.52
C SER A 289 0.89 -23.43 17.69
N ILE A 290 0.46 -22.60 18.66
CA ILE A 290 1.26 -22.33 19.87
C ILE A 290 1.20 -23.54 20.79
N THR A 291 2.35 -24.16 21.02
CA THR A 291 2.42 -25.33 21.93
C THR A 291 2.20 -24.94 23.39
N VAL A 292 1.75 -25.89 24.20
CA VAL A 292 1.59 -25.71 25.66
C VAL A 292 2.88 -25.18 26.30
N SER A 293 4.04 -25.66 25.86
CA SER A 293 5.34 -25.18 26.33
C SER A 293 5.58 -23.71 26.00
N MET A 294 5.20 -23.26 24.80
CA MET A 294 5.34 -21.86 24.39
C MET A 294 4.38 -20.95 25.18
N HIS A 295 3.13 -21.39 25.38
CA HIS A 295 2.19 -20.70 26.26
C HIS A 295 2.75 -20.56 27.68
N GLY A 296 3.30 -21.64 28.21
CA GLY A 296 3.89 -21.66 29.57
C GLY A 296 5.04 -20.69 29.73
N LYS A 297 5.97 -20.65 28.76
CA LYS A 297 7.11 -19.71 28.77
C LYS A 297 6.62 -18.26 28.68
N ALA A 298 5.75 -17.93 27.73
CA ALA A 298 5.22 -16.58 27.54
C ALA A 298 4.48 -16.10 28.81
N LEU A 299 3.59 -16.92 29.38
CA LEU A 299 2.86 -16.58 30.59
C LEU A 299 3.77 -16.46 31.82
N ALA A 300 4.77 -17.30 31.96
CA ALA A 300 5.76 -17.16 33.04
C ALA A 300 6.49 -15.82 32.96
N THR A 301 6.87 -15.36 31.77
CA THR A 301 7.50 -14.05 31.54
C THR A 301 6.52 -12.91 31.82
N VAL A 302 5.30 -12.98 31.32
CA VAL A 302 4.23 -11.98 31.57
C VAL A 302 4.00 -11.73 33.07
N PHE A 303 4.07 -12.78 33.88
CA PHE A 303 3.84 -12.69 35.33
C PHE A 303 5.14 -12.76 36.17
N SER A 304 6.32 -12.61 35.55
CA SER A 304 7.62 -12.72 36.24
C SER A 304 7.85 -11.60 37.25
N GLU A 305 7.54 -10.35 36.89
CA GLU A 305 7.76 -9.17 37.71
C GLU A 305 6.58 -8.95 38.71
N ASN A 306 5.37 -9.18 38.25
CA ASN A 306 4.16 -8.96 38.99
C ASN A 306 3.28 -10.21 39.01
N LYS A 307 3.06 -10.79 40.20
CA LYS A 307 2.19 -11.99 40.37
C LYS A 307 0.75 -11.77 39.93
N THR A 308 0.30 -10.51 39.86
CA THR A 308 -1.02 -10.15 39.39
C THR A 308 -0.97 -8.89 38.51
N LEU A 309 -1.76 -8.85 37.44
CA LEU A 309 -1.81 -7.75 36.49
C LEU A 309 -3.25 -7.22 36.35
N ALA A 310 -3.42 -5.92 36.18
CA ALA A 310 -4.69 -5.35 35.75
C ALA A 310 -5.00 -5.71 34.30
N TYR A 311 -6.26 -5.66 33.89
CA TYR A 311 -6.68 -6.15 32.56
C TYR A 311 -5.94 -5.48 31.39
N GLY A 312 -5.71 -4.16 31.47
CA GLY A 312 -4.97 -3.43 30.42
C GLY A 312 -3.50 -3.86 30.36
N GLU A 313 -2.84 -3.90 31.53
CA GLU A 313 -1.45 -4.35 31.67
C GLU A 313 -1.26 -5.78 31.17
N LEU A 314 -2.20 -6.68 31.51
CA LEU A 314 -2.17 -8.08 31.04
C LEU A 314 -2.23 -8.17 29.52
N ILE A 315 -3.15 -7.44 28.88
CA ILE A 315 -3.25 -7.47 27.40
C ILE A 315 -1.98 -6.94 26.74
N ASP A 316 -1.42 -5.85 27.26
CA ASP A 316 -0.22 -5.24 26.66
C ASP A 316 1.01 -6.14 26.86
N SER A 317 1.17 -6.75 28.04
CA SER A 317 2.24 -7.75 28.30
C SER A 317 2.07 -9.03 27.47
N LEU A 318 0.85 -9.55 27.32
CA LEU A 318 0.58 -10.69 26.44
C LEU A 318 0.91 -10.35 25.00
N LYS A 319 0.54 -9.17 24.51
CA LYS A 319 0.86 -8.72 23.14
C LYS A 319 2.37 -8.68 22.91
N GLN A 320 3.14 -8.23 23.88
CA GLN A 320 4.60 -8.18 23.81
C GLN A 320 5.19 -9.60 23.75
N GLU A 321 4.88 -10.44 24.74
CA GLU A 321 5.52 -11.77 24.90
C GLU A 321 5.07 -12.77 23.84
N TYR A 322 3.80 -12.77 23.46
CA TYR A 322 3.32 -13.59 22.35
C TYR A 322 3.82 -13.10 21.00
N GLY A 323 4.08 -11.79 20.87
CA GLY A 323 4.75 -11.21 19.70
C GLY A 323 6.18 -11.74 19.51
N ILE A 324 6.91 -12.06 20.59
CA ILE A 324 8.26 -12.64 20.54
C ILE A 324 8.22 -14.08 19.96
N ILE A 325 7.17 -14.84 20.26
CA ILE A 325 6.99 -16.19 19.72
C ILE A 325 6.26 -16.23 18.38
N GLY A 326 6.13 -15.08 17.69
CA GLY A 326 5.56 -14.95 16.36
C GLY A 326 4.04 -14.72 16.31
N PHE A 327 3.31 -14.74 17.43
CA PHE A 327 1.87 -14.47 17.47
C PHE A 327 1.62 -12.96 17.50
N LYS A 328 1.75 -12.28 16.35
CA LYS A 328 1.53 -10.84 16.19
C LYS A 328 0.10 -10.58 15.71
N ARG A 329 -0.78 -10.17 16.61
CA ARG A 329 -2.21 -9.93 16.33
C ARG A 329 -2.69 -8.59 16.90
N ALA A 330 -3.87 -8.16 16.44
CA ALA A 330 -4.54 -6.98 16.97
C ALA A 330 -4.96 -7.19 18.45
N ARG A 331 -5.16 -6.09 19.18
CA ARG A 331 -5.58 -6.12 20.61
C ARG A 331 -6.81 -7.00 20.85
N THR A 332 -7.74 -7.05 19.89
CA THR A 332 -8.96 -7.88 19.96
C THR A 332 -8.65 -9.38 20.06
N SER A 333 -7.61 -9.87 19.42
CA SER A 333 -7.18 -11.27 19.51
C SER A 333 -6.69 -11.60 20.91
N PHE A 334 -5.98 -10.68 21.55
CA PHE A 334 -5.52 -10.86 22.95
C PHE A 334 -6.66 -10.76 23.95
N VAL A 335 -7.72 -10.01 23.68
CA VAL A 335 -8.98 -10.06 24.45
C VAL A 335 -9.57 -11.47 24.37
N GLY A 336 -9.60 -12.08 23.19
CA GLY A 336 -10.00 -13.47 22.98
C GLY A 336 -9.11 -14.47 23.73
N LEU A 337 -7.79 -14.28 23.66
CA LEU A 337 -6.81 -15.09 24.37
C LEU A 337 -7.01 -15.04 25.90
N VAL A 338 -7.18 -13.85 26.49
CA VAL A 338 -7.47 -13.69 27.92
C VAL A 338 -8.75 -14.44 28.29
N LYS A 339 -9.80 -14.36 27.46
CA LYS A 339 -11.06 -15.09 27.68
C LYS A 339 -10.82 -16.61 27.65
N LEU A 340 -10.08 -17.12 26.66
CA LEU A 340 -9.73 -18.53 26.55
C LEU A 340 -8.98 -19.00 27.79
N LEU A 341 -7.86 -18.33 28.13
CA LEU A 341 -7.00 -18.68 29.28
C LEU A 341 -7.76 -18.64 30.61
N THR A 342 -8.74 -17.72 30.73
CA THR A 342 -9.59 -17.63 31.93
C THR A 342 -10.59 -18.80 31.96
N ASN A 343 -11.19 -19.15 30.83
CA ASN A 343 -12.16 -20.25 30.76
C ASN A 343 -11.52 -21.59 31.09
N VAL A 344 -10.28 -21.86 30.65
CA VAL A 344 -9.54 -23.09 30.98
C VAL A 344 -8.83 -23.03 32.33
N GLY A 345 -8.95 -21.91 33.06
CA GLY A 345 -8.41 -21.75 34.41
C GLY A 345 -6.90 -21.51 34.48
N VAL A 346 -6.22 -21.29 33.35
CA VAL A 346 -4.78 -21.01 33.30
C VAL A 346 -4.47 -19.62 33.86
N ILE A 347 -5.36 -18.66 33.68
CA ILE A 347 -5.36 -17.42 34.43
C ILE A 347 -6.66 -17.28 35.19
N VAL A 348 -6.58 -16.72 36.39
CA VAL A 348 -7.75 -16.54 37.30
C VAL A 348 -7.94 -15.05 37.59
N LYS A 349 -9.18 -14.62 37.49
CA LYS A 349 -9.56 -13.25 37.85
C LYS A 349 -9.84 -13.15 39.35
N GLU A 350 -9.05 -12.34 40.02
CA GLU A 350 -9.19 -12.03 41.44
C GLU A 350 -9.56 -10.53 41.61
N GLY A 351 -10.84 -10.24 41.77
CA GLY A 351 -11.33 -8.87 41.76
C GLY A 351 -11.12 -8.16 40.44
N LYS A 352 -10.26 -7.13 40.40
CA LYS A 352 -9.90 -6.36 39.19
C LYS A 352 -8.59 -6.78 38.57
N ARG A 353 -7.91 -7.80 39.12
CA ARG A 353 -6.60 -8.27 38.67
C ARG A 353 -6.66 -9.74 38.19
N TYR A 354 -5.64 -10.18 37.48
CA TYR A 354 -5.50 -11.52 36.94
C TYR A 354 -4.22 -12.14 37.46
N ARG A 355 -4.24 -13.46 37.72
CA ARG A 355 -3.12 -14.25 38.23
C ARG A 355 -2.92 -15.49 37.36
N TYR A 356 -1.67 -15.86 37.09
CA TYR A 356 -1.30 -17.07 36.37
C TYR A 356 -1.30 -18.29 37.31
N GLN A 357 -1.77 -19.42 36.79
CA GLN A 357 -1.74 -20.75 37.44
C GLN A 357 -0.92 -21.72 36.60
N PRO A 358 0.40 -21.86 36.85
CA PRO A 358 1.27 -22.74 36.05
C PRO A 358 0.80 -24.19 36.00
N ASP A 359 0.25 -24.70 37.07
CA ASP A 359 -0.21 -26.12 37.20
C ASP A 359 -1.40 -26.42 36.24
N LYS A 360 -2.06 -25.40 35.74
CA LYS A 360 -3.20 -25.52 34.83
C LYS A 360 -2.84 -25.34 33.35
N ILE A 361 -1.56 -25.16 33.04
CA ILE A 361 -1.12 -24.85 31.65
C ILE A 361 -1.54 -25.92 30.64
N ASN A 362 -1.59 -27.18 31.05
CA ASN A 362 -1.97 -28.31 30.21
C ASN A 362 -3.47 -28.28 29.77
N HIS A 363 -4.31 -27.49 30.42
CA HIS A 363 -5.73 -27.33 30.06
C HIS A 363 -5.94 -26.51 28.78
N ILE A 364 -4.90 -25.90 28.20
CA ILE A 364 -5.01 -25.14 26.95
C ILE A 364 -5.36 -26.03 25.75
N LYS A 365 -5.05 -27.35 25.83
CA LYS A 365 -5.28 -28.31 24.73
C LYS A 365 -6.55 -29.17 24.86
N ASP A 366 -7.25 -29.04 25.92
CA ASP A 366 -8.53 -29.69 26.13
C ASP A 366 -9.69 -28.73 25.73
#